data_0700d17ea82376fc69ce0319b3cbf35d
#
_entry.id   0700d17ea82376fc69ce0319b3cbf35d
#
_cell.length_a   1.000
_cell.length_b   1.000
_cell.length_c   1.000
_cell.angle_alpha   90.00
_cell.angle_beta   90.00
_cell.angle_gamma   90.00
#
_symmetry.space_group_name_H-M   'P 1'
#
loop_
_entity.id
_entity.type
_entity.pdbx_description
1 polymer ?
#
loop_
_entity_poly.entity_id
_entity_poly.type
_entity_poly.pdbx_seq_one_letter_code
_entity_poly.pdbx_strand_id
1 'polypeptide(L)'
;IRPSRVPGAGLDGMGQEFGYRLIENQTENARMLPAAIGEIVFFTDIPTSGEDLDCHVSITGLEDDAVTADIVLSLQGEVICRAHGWVDRRFNTSPRTQAVEHWPEFHAFSRSLDGEWVFCAEPWSNLPSRQMMMRNYLGTPERRRYEALPPLRQRHWLLGRIAAKDAVRELLWKENPKPIFPAQITLLEGPDGAPEVRGRFGFDEVDGISVSIAHVPGLAVALARRGGVAPGIDIEACGPRSSQTREMGWTSAEQELIARTEAAFPNTDWWTVTWCAKEAVAKADRTGLHPSPRSFTVTRIDPHGRRLAVTSPNRGREETVIRWRNVTRPQVGAGEGPEIYVVAWTDSRL
;
A
#
# COMPACT_ATOMS: atom_id res chain seq x y z
N ILE A 1 45.32 -3.99 -0.11
CA ILE A 1 44.15 -3.95 0.84
C ILE A 1 43.56 -5.32 0.79
N ARG A 2 43.76 -6.16 1.81
CA ARG A 2 43.01 -7.43 1.93
C ARG A 2 41.54 -7.11 2.22
N PRO A 3 40.55 -7.72 1.56
CA PRO A 3 39.16 -7.55 1.94
C PRO A 3 39.01 -8.10 3.37
N SER A 4 38.65 -7.22 4.32
CA SER A 4 38.30 -7.66 5.67
C SER A 4 37.03 -8.53 5.54
N ARG A 5 37.16 -9.82 5.80
CA ARG A 5 36.02 -10.70 5.98
C ARG A 5 35.42 -10.38 7.35
N VAL A 6 34.51 -9.42 7.40
CA VAL A 6 33.63 -9.25 8.56
C VAL A 6 32.59 -10.37 8.45
N PRO A 7 32.54 -11.35 9.35
CA PRO A 7 31.52 -12.39 9.29
C PRO A 7 30.17 -11.74 9.57
N GLY A 8 29.30 -11.67 8.55
CA GLY A 8 27.97 -11.08 8.66
C GLY A 8 27.15 -11.70 9.80
N ALA A 9 27.32 -12.99 10.07
CA ALA A 9 26.66 -13.68 11.16
C ALA A 9 27.03 -13.17 12.55
N GLY A 10 28.28 -12.76 12.80
CA GLY A 10 28.68 -12.18 14.10
C GLY A 10 28.06 -10.81 14.34
N LEU A 11 28.02 -9.95 13.30
CA LEU A 11 27.37 -8.63 13.40
C LEU A 11 25.85 -8.76 13.53
N ASP A 12 25.24 -9.70 12.81
CA ASP A 12 23.80 -9.98 12.90
C ASP A 12 23.44 -10.48 14.30
N GLY A 13 24.24 -11.37 14.89
CA GLY A 13 24.06 -11.84 16.27
C GLY A 13 24.16 -10.72 17.32
N MET A 14 25.11 -9.78 17.18
CA MET A 14 25.23 -8.60 18.05
C MET A 14 23.97 -7.74 17.98
N GLY A 15 23.48 -7.44 16.78
CA GLY A 15 22.26 -6.66 16.57
C GLY A 15 21.01 -7.36 17.08
N GLN A 16 20.90 -8.68 16.89
CA GLN A 16 19.78 -9.48 17.38
C GLN A 16 19.73 -9.52 18.91
N GLU A 17 20.85 -9.74 19.59
CA GLU A 17 20.91 -9.75 21.05
C GLU A 17 20.57 -8.38 21.64
N PHE A 18 21.08 -7.29 21.03
CA PHE A 18 20.72 -5.94 21.44
C PHE A 18 19.24 -5.65 21.25
N GLY A 19 18.68 -5.96 20.08
CA GLY A 19 17.27 -5.79 19.79
C GLY A 19 16.36 -6.63 20.68
N TYR A 20 16.74 -7.89 20.98
CA TYR A 20 15.97 -8.77 21.85
C TYR A 20 15.86 -8.22 23.29
N ARG A 21 16.96 -7.78 23.87
CA ARG A 21 16.99 -7.18 25.23
C ARG A 21 16.14 -5.92 25.34
N LEU A 22 16.05 -5.13 24.29
CA LEU A 22 15.22 -3.94 24.26
C LEU A 22 13.73 -4.26 24.14
N ILE A 23 13.37 -5.30 23.38
CA ILE A 23 11.98 -5.73 23.20
C ILE A 23 11.41 -6.35 24.49
N GLU A 24 12.18 -7.15 25.22
CA GLU A 24 11.75 -7.74 26.50
C GLU A 24 11.35 -6.70 27.56
N ASN A 25 11.93 -5.52 27.49
CA ASN A 25 11.75 -4.47 28.51
C ASN A 25 10.82 -3.34 28.09
N GLN A 26 10.23 -3.38 26.90
CA GLN A 26 9.40 -2.29 26.38
C GLN A 26 8.09 -2.79 25.76
N THR A 27 7.04 -1.97 25.91
CA THR A 27 5.66 -2.20 25.48
C THR A 27 5.48 -2.71 24.04
N GLU A 28 4.50 -3.54 23.87
CA GLU A 28 4.05 -4.49 22.86
C GLU A 28 4.08 -4.10 21.35
N ASN A 29 4.49 -2.90 20.92
CA ASN A 29 4.35 -2.47 19.51
C ASN A 29 5.56 -1.72 18.94
N ALA A 30 6.75 -1.96 19.46
CA ALA A 30 7.96 -1.33 18.94
C ALA A 30 8.87 -2.34 18.24
N ARG A 31 9.40 -1.96 17.08
CA ARG A 31 10.52 -2.65 16.44
C ARG A 31 11.76 -1.80 16.53
N MET A 32 12.88 -2.45 16.75
CA MET A 32 14.19 -1.84 16.73
C MET A 32 14.94 -2.30 15.49
N LEU A 33 15.57 -1.39 14.77
CA LEU A 33 16.40 -1.70 13.61
C LEU A 33 17.75 -0.97 13.72
N PRO A 34 18.86 -1.65 13.42
CA PRO A 34 20.15 -1.03 13.36
C PRO A 34 20.14 0.15 12.37
N ALA A 35 20.51 1.33 12.86
CA ALA A 35 20.50 2.56 12.09
C ALA A 35 21.92 3.11 11.83
N ALA A 36 22.81 2.94 12.79
CA ALA A 36 24.20 3.39 12.69
C ALA A 36 25.11 2.61 13.61
N ILE A 37 26.39 2.62 13.30
CA ILE A 37 27.46 2.11 14.16
C ILE A 37 28.59 3.15 14.09
N GLY A 38 29.05 3.64 15.24
CA GLY A 38 30.13 4.60 15.31
C GLY A 38 31.47 3.97 14.91
N GLU A 39 31.85 2.90 15.58
CA GLU A 39 33.09 2.18 15.32
C GLU A 39 32.96 0.70 15.63
N ILE A 40 33.60 -0.16 14.87
CA ILE A 40 33.78 -1.57 15.20
C ILE A 40 35.26 -1.89 15.14
N VAL A 41 35.78 -2.48 16.23
CA VAL A 41 37.17 -2.95 16.32
C VAL A 41 37.22 -4.45 16.51
N PHE A 42 37.90 -5.15 15.63
CA PHE A 42 38.16 -6.58 15.73
C PHE A 42 39.58 -6.78 16.25
N PHE A 43 39.71 -7.51 17.37
CA PHE A 43 41.00 -7.83 17.97
C PHE A 43 41.54 -9.17 17.45
N THR A 44 40.62 -10.07 17.12
CA THR A 44 40.91 -11.38 16.48
C THR A 44 39.88 -11.71 15.45
N ASP A 45 40.10 -12.79 14.68
CA ASP A 45 39.09 -13.31 13.76
C ASP A 45 37.89 -13.90 14.54
N ILE A 46 36.67 -13.61 14.10
CA ILE A 46 35.48 -14.22 14.68
C ILE A 46 35.42 -15.69 14.27
N PRO A 47 35.17 -16.62 15.22
CA PRO A 47 35.03 -18.05 14.91
C PRO A 47 33.98 -18.31 13.83
N THR A 48 34.25 -19.25 12.96
CA THR A 48 33.37 -19.54 11.80
C THR A 48 32.21 -20.49 12.11
N SER A 49 32.28 -21.26 13.16
CA SER A 49 31.21 -22.17 13.63
C SER A 49 31.57 -22.87 14.95
N GLY A 50 30.53 -23.24 15.71
CA GLY A 50 30.58 -24.21 16.78
C GLY A 50 31.12 -23.74 18.13
N GLU A 51 31.34 -22.44 18.29
CA GLU A 51 31.76 -21.85 19.56
C GLU A 51 30.72 -20.87 20.08
N ASP A 52 30.44 -20.97 21.37
CA ASP A 52 29.55 -20.01 22.02
C ASP A 52 30.30 -18.70 22.34
N LEU A 53 29.73 -17.59 21.96
CA LEU A 53 30.25 -16.26 22.20
C LEU A 53 29.45 -15.56 23.29
N ASP A 54 30.16 -14.93 24.23
CA ASP A 54 29.53 -14.04 25.19
C ASP A 54 29.34 -12.67 24.58
N CYS A 55 28.09 -12.16 24.61
CA CYS A 55 27.75 -10.82 24.14
C CYS A 55 27.36 -9.93 25.31
N HIS A 56 28.13 -8.89 25.55
CA HIS A 56 27.85 -7.90 26.59
C HIS A 56 27.40 -6.59 25.96
N VAL A 57 26.19 -6.14 26.32
CA VAL A 57 25.57 -4.91 25.80
C VAL A 57 25.48 -3.89 26.94
N SER A 58 26.06 -2.71 26.72
CA SER A 58 25.99 -1.57 27.65
C SER A 58 25.23 -0.43 26.99
N ILE A 59 24.03 -0.11 27.48
CA ILE A 59 23.24 1.02 26.98
C ILE A 59 23.92 2.32 27.43
N THR A 60 24.29 3.16 26.44
CA THR A 60 24.97 4.45 26.66
C THR A 60 24.08 5.66 26.39
N GLY A 61 22.97 5.47 25.67
CA GLY A 61 21.96 6.49 25.39
C GLY A 61 20.57 5.92 25.20
N LEU A 62 19.56 6.60 25.73
CA LEU A 62 18.17 6.23 25.57
C LEU A 62 17.36 7.49 25.20
N GLU A 63 16.83 7.51 23.98
CA GLU A 63 15.97 8.56 23.45
C GLU A 63 14.58 7.96 23.11
N ASP A 64 13.59 8.79 22.82
CA ASP A 64 12.22 8.33 22.55
C ASP A 64 12.15 7.39 21.31
N ASP A 65 13.00 7.62 20.31
CA ASP A 65 13.03 6.89 19.04
C ASP A 65 14.36 6.20 18.74
N ALA A 66 15.33 6.23 19.66
CA ALA A 66 16.66 5.64 19.46
C ALA A 66 17.26 5.13 20.78
N VAL A 67 18.02 4.04 20.66
CA VAL A 67 18.84 3.53 21.74
C VAL A 67 20.27 3.39 21.23
N THR A 68 21.22 3.87 22.00
CA THR A 68 22.66 3.75 21.72
C THR A 68 23.29 2.80 22.72
N ALA A 69 24.14 1.91 22.24
CA ALA A 69 24.86 0.96 23.09
C ALA A 69 26.31 0.74 22.62
N ASP A 70 27.10 0.28 23.56
CA ASP A 70 28.40 -0.34 23.29
C ASP A 70 28.25 -1.85 23.45
N ILE A 71 28.78 -2.63 22.52
CA ILE A 71 28.67 -4.07 22.49
C ILE A 71 30.05 -4.72 22.47
N VAL A 72 30.26 -5.69 23.31
CA VAL A 72 31.52 -6.45 23.40
C VAL A 72 31.21 -7.93 23.17
N LEU A 73 31.90 -8.51 22.19
CA LEU A 73 31.92 -9.97 22.01
C LEU A 73 33.21 -10.55 22.60
N SER A 74 33.07 -11.62 23.36
CA SER A 74 34.21 -12.37 23.89
C SER A 74 34.04 -13.88 23.67
N LEU A 75 35.16 -14.56 23.61
CA LEU A 75 35.27 -16.03 23.54
C LEU A 75 36.12 -16.48 24.72
N GLN A 76 35.57 -17.29 25.61
CA GLN A 76 36.27 -17.82 26.78
C GLN A 76 36.93 -16.71 27.65
N GLY A 77 36.29 -15.50 27.70
CA GLY A 77 36.77 -14.33 28.43
C GLY A 77 37.72 -13.41 27.66
N GLU A 78 38.20 -13.80 26.50
CA GLU A 78 39.05 -12.95 25.63
C GLU A 78 38.17 -12.11 24.69
N VAL A 79 38.36 -10.81 24.67
CA VAL A 79 37.61 -9.88 23.79
C VAL A 79 38.04 -10.06 22.34
N ILE A 80 37.10 -10.45 21.49
CA ILE A 80 37.32 -10.65 20.06
C ILE A 80 36.82 -9.47 19.20
N CYS A 81 35.77 -8.80 19.65
CA CYS A 81 35.22 -7.65 18.93
C CYS A 81 34.59 -6.65 19.88
N ARG A 82 34.69 -5.36 19.56
CA ARG A 82 34.00 -4.30 20.28
C ARG A 82 33.35 -3.35 19.27
N ALA A 83 32.03 -3.13 19.43
CA ALA A 83 31.30 -2.09 18.71
C ALA A 83 30.99 -0.93 19.66
N HIS A 84 31.32 0.28 19.25
CA HIS A 84 31.08 1.51 20.00
C HIS A 84 30.05 2.36 19.28
N GLY A 85 29.07 2.92 20.01
CA GLY A 85 28.05 3.78 19.44
C GLY A 85 27.16 3.06 18.44
N TRP A 86 26.74 1.83 18.75
CA TRP A 86 25.72 1.13 17.99
C TRP A 86 24.36 1.75 18.29
N VAL A 87 23.67 2.24 17.26
CA VAL A 87 22.38 2.92 17.37
C VAL A 87 21.30 2.07 16.74
N ASP A 88 20.33 1.67 17.53
CA ASP A 88 19.07 1.10 17.05
C ASP A 88 17.96 2.15 17.12
N ARG A 89 17.19 2.27 16.04
CA ARG A 89 16.00 3.12 16.02
C ARG A 89 14.73 2.34 16.27
N ARG A 90 13.87 2.95 17.09
CA ARG A 90 12.55 2.43 17.43
C ARG A 90 11.54 2.85 16.38
N PHE A 91 10.75 1.90 15.92
CA PHE A 91 9.60 2.12 15.04
C PHE A 91 8.34 1.63 15.73
N ASN A 92 7.37 2.53 15.89
CA ASN A 92 6.06 2.12 16.34
C ASN A 92 5.33 1.48 15.16
N THR A 93 5.00 0.20 15.27
CA THR A 93 4.21 -0.51 14.27
C THR A 93 2.75 -0.56 14.72
N SER A 94 1.84 -0.30 13.79
CA SER A 94 0.42 -0.57 14.07
C SER A 94 0.19 -2.10 14.13
N PRO A 95 -0.79 -2.60 14.88
CA PRO A 95 -1.10 -4.04 14.90
C PRO A 95 -1.33 -4.61 13.48
N ARG A 96 -1.86 -3.81 12.56
CA ARG A 96 -2.07 -4.22 11.16
C ARG A 96 -0.76 -4.38 10.39
N THR A 97 0.18 -3.46 10.58
CA THR A 97 1.52 -3.54 9.97
C THR A 97 2.26 -4.74 10.52
N GLN A 98 2.18 -4.99 11.81
CA GLN A 98 2.82 -6.12 12.48
C GLN A 98 2.36 -7.47 11.91
N ALA A 99 1.05 -7.68 11.71
CA ALA A 99 0.52 -8.92 11.14
C ALA A 99 1.09 -9.20 9.74
N VAL A 100 1.14 -8.17 8.88
CA VAL A 100 1.69 -8.29 7.53
C VAL A 100 3.22 -8.48 7.52
N GLU A 101 3.91 -7.95 8.51
CA GLU A 101 5.35 -8.11 8.64
C GLU A 101 5.75 -9.51 9.08
N HIS A 102 4.99 -10.11 10.01
CA HIS A 102 5.29 -11.46 10.51
C HIS A 102 4.75 -12.57 9.61
N TRP A 103 3.56 -12.38 9.04
CA TRP A 103 2.82 -13.39 8.30
C TRP A 103 2.25 -12.80 7.00
N PRO A 104 3.13 -12.24 6.12
CA PRO A 104 2.68 -11.56 4.90
C PRO A 104 1.86 -12.47 3.98
N GLU A 105 2.07 -13.79 4.04
CA GLU A 105 1.36 -14.77 3.21
C GLU A 105 -0.09 -15.00 3.62
N PHE A 106 -0.48 -14.59 4.84
CA PHE A 106 -1.84 -14.77 5.36
C PHE A 106 -2.57 -13.45 5.64
N HIS A 107 -1.87 -12.32 5.63
CA HIS A 107 -2.42 -11.03 6.00
C HIS A 107 -2.28 -9.99 4.88
N ALA A 108 -3.39 -9.31 4.56
CA ALA A 108 -3.40 -8.13 3.71
C ALA A 108 -3.18 -6.87 4.56
N PHE A 109 -2.39 -5.94 4.05
CA PHE A 109 -2.26 -4.63 4.66
C PHE A 109 -3.51 -3.78 4.41
N SER A 110 -4.07 -3.85 3.21
CA SER A 110 -5.29 -3.16 2.83
C SER A 110 -6.52 -3.76 3.53
N ARG A 111 -7.51 -2.94 3.79
CA ARG A 111 -8.79 -3.38 4.35
C ARG A 111 -9.77 -3.71 3.24
N SER A 112 -10.31 -4.93 3.22
CA SER A 112 -11.40 -5.31 2.31
C SER A 112 -12.68 -4.57 2.69
N LEU A 113 -13.35 -3.97 1.71
CA LEU A 113 -14.60 -3.25 1.87
C LEU A 113 -15.66 -3.80 0.90
N ASP A 114 -16.90 -3.88 1.40
CA ASP A 114 -18.06 -4.41 0.67
C ASP A 114 -17.85 -5.84 0.10
N GLY A 115 -16.76 -6.51 0.50
CA GLY A 115 -16.36 -7.80 -0.04
C GLY A 115 -15.91 -7.77 -1.51
N GLU A 116 -15.73 -6.61 -2.11
CA GLU A 116 -15.44 -6.45 -3.53
C GLU A 116 -14.10 -5.77 -3.81
N TRP A 117 -13.72 -4.77 -3.03
CA TRP A 117 -12.53 -3.96 -3.25
C TRP A 117 -11.77 -3.70 -1.96
N VAL A 118 -10.55 -3.22 -2.07
CA VAL A 118 -9.69 -2.94 -0.93
C VAL A 118 -9.34 -1.45 -0.81
N PHE A 119 -9.19 -1.01 0.42
CA PHE A 119 -8.80 0.34 0.81
C PHE A 119 -7.48 0.29 1.56
N CYS A 120 -6.49 0.99 1.05
CA CYS A 120 -5.15 1.11 1.60
C CYS A 120 -4.90 2.55 2.03
N ALA A 121 -4.76 2.79 3.33
CA ALA A 121 -4.33 4.08 3.86
C ALA A 121 -2.84 4.02 4.20
N GLU A 122 -2.11 5.08 3.91
CA GLU A 122 -0.68 5.18 4.20
C GLU A 122 -0.43 5.12 5.72
N PRO A 123 0.29 4.11 6.22
CA PRO A 123 0.50 3.94 7.66
C PRO A 123 1.85 4.46 8.14
N TRP A 124 2.79 4.67 7.20
CA TRP A 124 4.17 5.00 7.55
C TRP A 124 4.37 6.49 7.73
N SER A 125 4.88 6.87 8.88
CA SER A 125 5.28 8.24 9.19
C SER A 125 6.71 8.55 8.76
N ASN A 126 7.52 7.53 8.45
CA ASN A 126 8.94 7.67 8.18
C ASN A 126 9.41 6.80 7.01
N LEU A 127 10.61 7.10 6.50
CA LEU A 127 11.22 6.40 5.37
C LEU A 127 11.51 4.91 5.64
N PRO A 128 12.09 4.52 6.80
CA PRO A 128 12.37 3.12 7.09
C PRO A 128 11.13 2.22 7.07
N SER A 129 10.03 2.64 7.70
CA SER A 129 8.77 1.86 7.67
C SER A 129 8.27 1.66 6.25
N ARG A 130 8.36 2.71 5.41
CA ARG A 130 8.01 2.60 3.99
C ARG A 130 8.93 1.63 3.24
N GLN A 131 10.24 1.65 3.50
CA GLN A 131 11.18 0.74 2.88
C GLN A 131 10.93 -0.72 3.27
N MET A 132 10.53 -0.98 4.50
CA MET A 132 10.18 -2.32 4.95
C MET A 132 8.94 -2.84 4.22
N MET A 133 7.88 -2.04 4.12
CA MET A 133 6.69 -2.40 3.34
C MET A 133 7.04 -2.62 1.86
N MET A 134 7.89 -1.79 1.29
CA MET A 134 8.40 -1.97 -0.08
C MET A 134 9.06 -3.34 -0.25
N ARG A 135 9.91 -3.76 0.70
CA ARG A 135 10.60 -5.05 0.64
C ARG A 135 9.63 -6.23 0.77
N ASN A 136 8.61 -6.12 1.60
CA ASN A 136 7.63 -7.19 1.79
C ASN A 136 6.70 -7.36 0.57
N TYR A 137 6.35 -6.26 -0.10
CA TYR A 137 5.38 -6.29 -1.19
C TYR A 137 5.99 -6.40 -2.59
N LEU A 138 7.17 -5.82 -2.81
CA LEU A 138 7.72 -5.72 -4.16
C LEU A 138 8.75 -6.80 -4.45
N GLY A 139 8.60 -7.46 -5.59
CA GLY A 139 9.64 -8.32 -6.16
C GLY A 139 10.77 -7.49 -6.80
N THR A 140 11.90 -8.12 -7.12
CA THR A 140 13.10 -7.45 -7.65
C THR A 140 12.83 -6.50 -8.85
N PRO A 141 12.04 -6.86 -9.87
CA PRO A 141 11.78 -5.95 -10.98
C PRO A 141 11.00 -4.69 -10.54
N GLU A 142 10.03 -4.86 -9.65
CA GLU A 142 9.22 -3.75 -9.14
C GLU A 142 10.04 -2.84 -8.22
N ARG A 143 10.97 -3.39 -7.41
CA ARG A 143 11.88 -2.60 -6.57
C ARG A 143 12.76 -1.69 -7.39
N ARG A 144 13.37 -2.21 -8.48
CA ARG A 144 14.17 -1.39 -9.41
C ARG A 144 13.36 -0.24 -9.99
N ARG A 145 12.11 -0.49 -10.38
CA ARG A 145 11.22 0.56 -10.88
C ARG A 145 10.89 1.58 -9.78
N TYR A 146 10.58 1.13 -8.58
CA TYR A 146 10.31 1.97 -7.42
C TYR A 146 11.49 2.90 -7.10
N GLU A 147 12.70 2.36 -7.05
CA GLU A 147 13.93 3.11 -6.75
C GLU A 147 14.25 4.18 -7.81
N ALA A 148 13.84 3.95 -9.05
CA ALA A 148 14.00 4.92 -10.14
C ALA A 148 12.97 6.07 -10.11
N LEU A 149 11.92 5.99 -9.29
CA LEU A 149 10.90 7.03 -9.19
C LEU A 149 11.33 8.19 -8.28
N PRO A 150 10.92 9.44 -8.57
CA PRO A 150 11.07 10.55 -7.63
C PRO A 150 10.39 10.25 -6.29
N PRO A 151 10.91 10.76 -5.14
CA PRO A 151 10.45 10.40 -3.80
C PRO A 151 8.95 10.55 -3.56
N LEU A 152 8.32 11.60 -4.09
CA LEU A 152 6.89 11.81 -3.97
C LEU A 152 6.10 10.75 -4.75
N ARG A 153 6.54 10.40 -5.95
CA ARG A 153 5.92 9.35 -6.75
C ARG A 153 6.11 7.96 -6.15
N GLN A 154 7.23 7.70 -5.47
CA GLN A 154 7.46 6.44 -4.77
C GLN A 154 6.34 6.15 -3.76
N ARG A 155 5.89 7.14 -2.99
CA ARG A 155 4.84 6.97 -1.98
C ARG A 155 3.51 6.51 -2.62
N HIS A 156 3.04 7.25 -3.59
CA HIS A 156 1.76 6.96 -4.26
C HIS A 156 1.81 5.64 -5.04
N TRP A 157 2.93 5.41 -5.74
CA TRP A 157 3.11 4.20 -6.53
C TRP A 157 3.13 2.95 -5.64
N LEU A 158 3.82 2.99 -4.49
CA LEU A 158 3.87 1.88 -3.55
C LEU A 158 2.48 1.57 -2.98
N LEU A 159 1.74 2.59 -2.55
CA LEU A 159 0.37 2.42 -2.06
C LEU A 159 -0.53 1.73 -3.08
N GLY A 160 -0.50 2.18 -4.33
CA GLY A 160 -1.25 1.56 -5.41
C GLY A 160 -0.86 0.09 -5.63
N ARG A 161 0.45 -0.24 -5.54
CA ARG A 161 0.93 -1.63 -5.68
C ARG A 161 0.51 -2.51 -4.51
N ILE A 162 0.55 -2.00 -3.28
CA ILE A 162 0.05 -2.71 -2.10
C ILE A 162 -1.44 -3.00 -2.27
N ALA A 163 -2.26 -1.99 -2.54
CA ALA A 163 -3.69 -2.15 -2.73
C ALA A 163 -4.02 -3.17 -3.82
N ALA A 164 -3.36 -3.08 -4.98
CA ALA A 164 -3.63 -4.00 -6.09
C ALA A 164 -3.25 -5.45 -5.78
N LYS A 165 -2.10 -5.69 -5.14
CA LYS A 165 -1.70 -7.04 -4.75
C LYS A 165 -2.61 -7.62 -3.68
N ASP A 166 -3.05 -6.79 -2.74
CA ASP A 166 -4.01 -7.22 -1.72
C ASP A 166 -5.37 -7.52 -2.32
N ALA A 167 -5.85 -6.72 -3.30
CA ALA A 167 -7.09 -7.02 -4.01
C ALA A 167 -7.04 -8.38 -4.74
N VAL A 168 -5.90 -8.69 -5.39
CA VAL A 168 -5.69 -9.99 -6.04
C VAL A 168 -5.65 -11.12 -5.00
N ARG A 169 -4.94 -10.94 -3.88
CA ARG A 169 -4.84 -11.95 -2.81
C ARG A 169 -6.19 -12.19 -2.13
N GLU A 170 -6.96 -11.14 -1.86
CA GLU A 170 -8.31 -11.25 -1.31
C GLU A 170 -9.25 -12.04 -2.23
N LEU A 171 -9.14 -11.85 -3.55
CA LEU A 171 -9.88 -12.63 -4.53
C LEU A 171 -9.47 -14.11 -4.46
N LEU A 172 -8.18 -14.39 -4.49
CA LEU A 172 -7.64 -15.74 -4.44
C LEU A 172 -7.96 -16.46 -3.12
N TRP A 173 -7.89 -15.77 -1.99
CA TRP A 173 -8.24 -16.35 -0.69
C TRP A 173 -9.72 -16.69 -0.56
N LYS A 174 -10.61 -15.97 -1.25
CA LYS A 174 -12.03 -16.34 -1.33
C LYS A 174 -12.26 -17.59 -2.18
N GLU A 175 -11.47 -17.76 -3.24
CA GLU A 175 -11.54 -18.95 -4.09
C GLU A 175 -10.91 -20.17 -3.38
N ASN A 176 -9.73 -20.00 -2.76
CA ASN A 176 -9.01 -21.06 -2.06
C ASN A 176 -8.07 -20.46 -1.00
N PRO A 177 -8.39 -20.57 0.30
CA PRO A 177 -7.54 -20.07 1.38
C PRO A 177 -6.22 -20.85 1.44
N LYS A 178 -5.11 -20.19 1.09
CA LYS A 178 -3.74 -20.73 1.14
C LYS A 178 -2.73 -19.61 1.34
N PRO A 179 -1.49 -19.92 1.77
CA PRO A 179 -0.43 -18.93 1.87
C PRO A 179 -0.15 -18.29 0.50
N ILE A 180 -0.17 -16.97 0.42
CA ILE A 180 0.17 -16.20 -0.79
C ILE A 180 1.03 -15.01 -0.42
N PHE A 181 2.34 -15.06 -0.74
CA PHE A 181 3.22 -13.92 -0.53
C PHE A 181 2.93 -12.80 -1.53
N PRO A 182 2.90 -11.53 -1.11
CA PRO A 182 2.71 -10.42 -2.05
C PRO A 182 3.72 -10.40 -3.20
N ALA A 183 4.97 -10.86 -2.94
CA ALA A 183 6.03 -10.92 -3.94
C ALA A 183 5.83 -11.99 -5.04
N GLN A 184 4.90 -12.94 -4.85
CA GLN A 184 4.52 -13.92 -5.89
C GLN A 184 3.67 -13.26 -7.00
N ILE A 185 3.08 -12.10 -6.73
CA ILE A 185 2.28 -11.34 -7.67
C ILE A 185 3.11 -10.16 -8.18
N THR A 186 3.23 -10.02 -9.49
CA THR A 186 3.88 -8.88 -10.14
C THR A 186 2.84 -8.09 -10.93
N LEU A 187 2.90 -6.77 -10.83
CA LEU A 187 2.04 -5.87 -11.59
C LEU A 187 2.90 -5.15 -12.63
N LEU A 188 2.69 -5.48 -13.88
CA LEU A 188 3.32 -4.82 -15.02
C LEU A 188 2.40 -3.71 -15.54
N GLU A 189 2.93 -2.83 -16.34
CA GLU A 189 2.16 -1.84 -17.10
C GLU A 189 1.85 -2.41 -18.48
N GLY A 190 0.58 -2.59 -18.77
CA GLY A 190 0.13 -3.04 -20.07
C GLY A 190 0.28 -1.95 -21.14
N PRO A 191 0.11 -2.29 -22.42
CA PRO A 191 0.27 -1.36 -23.53
C PRO A 191 -0.74 -0.21 -23.51
N ASP A 192 -1.88 -0.42 -22.89
CA ASP A 192 -2.96 0.55 -22.67
C ASP A 192 -2.85 1.32 -21.35
N GLY A 193 -1.73 1.14 -20.62
CA GLY A 193 -1.50 1.73 -19.30
C GLY A 193 -2.24 1.03 -18.15
N ALA A 194 -3.11 0.06 -18.43
CA ALA A 194 -3.76 -0.72 -17.40
C ALA A 194 -2.78 -1.70 -16.75
N PRO A 195 -2.91 -1.98 -15.42
CA PRO A 195 -2.04 -2.95 -14.77
C PRO A 195 -2.34 -4.37 -15.22
N GLU A 196 -1.30 -5.09 -15.63
CA GLU A 196 -1.33 -6.53 -15.90
C GLU A 196 -0.85 -7.32 -14.70
N VAL A 197 -1.63 -8.32 -14.29
CA VAL A 197 -1.28 -9.24 -13.19
C VAL A 197 -0.48 -10.41 -13.75
N ARG A 198 0.66 -10.71 -13.15
CA ARG A 198 1.51 -11.85 -13.52
C ARG A 198 1.96 -12.60 -12.27
N GLY A 199 1.92 -13.92 -12.33
CA GLY A 199 2.49 -14.77 -11.32
C GLY A 199 4.01 -14.90 -11.44
N ARG A 200 4.67 -15.24 -10.32
CA ARG A 200 6.11 -15.54 -10.24
C ARG A 200 6.33 -16.89 -9.61
N PHE A 201 7.46 -17.49 -9.89
CA PHE A 201 7.85 -18.78 -9.30
C PHE A 201 6.83 -19.91 -9.57
N GLY A 202 6.22 -19.93 -10.77
CA GLY A 202 5.20 -20.91 -11.12
C GLY A 202 3.84 -20.67 -10.44
N PHE A 203 3.58 -19.45 -9.99
CA PHE A 203 2.29 -19.06 -9.39
C PHE A 203 1.32 -18.60 -10.48
N ASP A 204 0.65 -19.54 -11.14
CA ASP A 204 -0.21 -19.29 -12.31
C ASP A 204 -1.68 -19.04 -11.92
N GLU A 205 -2.02 -19.13 -10.64
CA GLU A 205 -3.38 -18.89 -10.12
C GLU A 205 -3.87 -17.46 -10.34
N VAL A 206 -2.99 -16.55 -10.71
CA VAL A 206 -3.34 -15.17 -11.09
C VAL A 206 -3.81 -15.04 -12.54
N ASP A 207 -3.73 -16.10 -13.33
CA ASP A 207 -4.13 -16.05 -14.74
C ASP A 207 -5.61 -15.70 -14.89
N GLY A 208 -5.89 -14.83 -15.84
CA GLY A 208 -7.23 -14.30 -16.08
C GLY A 208 -7.73 -13.30 -15.05
N ILE A 209 -6.88 -12.87 -14.08
CA ILE A 209 -7.23 -11.80 -13.13
C ILE A 209 -6.89 -10.44 -13.74
N SER A 210 -7.87 -9.56 -13.75
CA SER A 210 -7.73 -8.14 -14.06
C SER A 210 -7.84 -7.30 -12.79
N VAL A 211 -7.09 -6.20 -12.70
CA VAL A 211 -7.11 -5.29 -11.55
C VAL A 211 -7.24 -3.85 -12.01
N SER A 212 -8.02 -3.06 -11.28
CA SER A 212 -8.10 -1.61 -11.42
C SER A 212 -7.60 -0.95 -10.15
N ILE A 213 -6.89 0.18 -10.30
CA ILE A 213 -6.24 0.92 -9.21
C ILE A 213 -6.60 2.40 -9.31
N ALA A 214 -6.88 3.01 -8.18
CA ALA A 214 -6.91 4.47 -8.05
C ALA A 214 -6.24 4.92 -6.76
N HIS A 215 -5.74 6.14 -6.74
CA HIS A 215 -5.10 6.70 -5.56
C HIS A 215 -5.23 8.23 -5.52
N VAL A 216 -5.29 8.74 -4.31
CA VAL A 216 -5.10 10.15 -3.95
C VAL A 216 -3.93 10.24 -2.95
N PRO A 217 -3.42 11.41 -2.61
CA PRO A 217 -2.36 11.52 -1.61
C PRO A 217 -2.68 10.76 -0.32
N GLY A 218 -1.86 9.76 0.02
CA GLY A 218 -1.99 8.94 1.24
C GLY A 218 -3.06 7.86 1.24
N LEU A 219 -3.84 7.69 0.16
CA LEU A 219 -4.86 6.65 0.02
C LEU A 219 -4.79 5.96 -1.34
N ALA A 220 -5.04 4.65 -1.35
CA ALA A 220 -5.22 3.89 -2.59
C ALA A 220 -6.39 2.91 -2.45
N VAL A 221 -7.03 2.64 -3.57
CA VAL A 221 -8.08 1.62 -3.69
C VAL A 221 -7.77 0.70 -4.86
N ALA A 222 -8.16 -0.55 -4.76
CA ALA A 222 -8.03 -1.50 -5.86
C ALA A 222 -9.18 -2.50 -5.86
N LEU A 223 -9.54 -2.95 -7.05
CA LEU A 223 -10.56 -3.95 -7.32
C LEU A 223 -9.98 -5.00 -8.27
N ALA A 224 -10.02 -6.26 -7.89
CA ALA A 224 -9.59 -7.39 -8.72
C ALA A 224 -10.79 -8.26 -9.11
N ARG A 225 -10.77 -8.77 -10.35
CA ARG A 225 -11.76 -9.72 -10.87
C ARG A 225 -11.11 -10.78 -11.74
N ARG A 226 -11.68 -11.97 -11.73
CA ARG A 226 -11.32 -13.06 -12.63
C ARG A 226 -12.30 -13.15 -13.77
N GLY A 227 -11.80 -13.15 -15.00
CA GLY A 227 -12.62 -13.26 -16.20
C GLY A 227 -13.61 -12.11 -16.42
N GLY A 228 -14.42 -12.20 -17.47
CA GLY A 228 -15.49 -11.23 -17.73
C GLY A 228 -15.04 -9.83 -18.06
N VAL A 229 -15.86 -8.86 -17.67
CA VAL A 229 -15.60 -7.42 -17.90
C VAL A 229 -14.50 -6.93 -16.96
N ALA A 230 -13.54 -6.20 -17.48
CA ALA A 230 -12.47 -5.61 -16.69
C ALA A 230 -13.04 -4.73 -15.57
N PRO A 231 -12.45 -4.78 -14.35
CA PRO A 231 -12.90 -3.94 -13.25
C PRO A 231 -12.52 -2.48 -13.48
N GLY A 232 -13.33 -1.58 -12.95
CA GLY A 232 -13.01 -0.16 -12.84
C GLY A 232 -13.28 0.34 -11.45
N ILE A 233 -12.35 1.09 -10.87
CA ILE A 233 -12.49 1.74 -9.56
C ILE A 233 -11.81 3.10 -9.58
N ASP A 234 -12.43 4.08 -8.94
CA ASP A 234 -11.86 5.40 -8.76
C ASP A 234 -12.08 5.95 -7.36
N ILE A 235 -11.21 6.88 -6.92
CA ILE A 235 -11.28 7.59 -5.64
C ILE A 235 -10.94 9.06 -5.84
N GLU A 236 -11.77 9.95 -5.26
CA GLU A 236 -11.58 11.39 -5.31
C GLU A 236 -11.92 12.05 -3.97
N ALA A 237 -11.23 13.14 -3.64
CA ALA A 237 -11.59 13.96 -2.49
C ALA A 237 -12.88 14.75 -2.77
N CYS A 238 -13.77 14.77 -1.78
CA CYS A 238 -14.95 15.64 -1.83
C CYS A 238 -14.51 17.11 -1.80
N GLY A 239 -15.15 17.94 -2.63
CA GLY A 239 -14.87 19.37 -2.65
C GLY A 239 -15.54 20.11 -3.79
N PRO A 240 -15.61 21.44 -3.68
CA PRO A 240 -16.29 22.26 -4.67
C PRO A 240 -15.58 22.19 -6.03
N ARG A 241 -16.37 22.09 -7.10
CA ARG A 241 -15.86 22.13 -8.47
C ARG A 241 -16.28 23.47 -9.13
N SER A 242 -15.34 24.11 -9.82
CA SER A 242 -15.61 25.35 -10.53
C SER A 242 -16.67 25.17 -11.64
N SER A 243 -17.34 26.25 -12.04
CA SER A 243 -18.29 26.23 -13.17
C SER A 243 -17.61 25.72 -14.45
N GLN A 244 -16.40 26.16 -14.74
CA GLN A 244 -15.62 25.72 -15.88
C GLN A 244 -15.37 24.20 -15.85
N THR A 245 -15.02 23.65 -14.69
CA THR A 245 -14.85 22.19 -14.54
C THR A 245 -16.15 21.45 -14.79
N ARG A 246 -17.28 21.99 -14.31
CA ARG A 246 -18.61 21.40 -14.53
C ARG A 246 -18.99 21.39 -16.00
N GLU A 247 -18.76 22.48 -16.72
CA GLU A 247 -19.01 22.57 -18.17
C GLU A 247 -18.14 21.61 -18.96
N MET A 248 -16.89 21.41 -18.59
CA MET A 248 -15.99 20.49 -19.27
C MET A 248 -16.29 19.01 -18.97
N GLY A 249 -16.74 18.70 -17.77
CA GLY A 249 -16.92 17.33 -17.27
C GLY A 249 -18.29 16.73 -17.52
N TRP A 250 -19.35 17.55 -17.64
CA TRP A 250 -20.73 17.07 -17.71
C TRP A 250 -21.55 17.76 -18.81
N THR A 251 -22.48 17.04 -19.39
CA THR A 251 -23.50 17.59 -20.30
C THR A 251 -24.54 18.40 -19.53
N SER A 252 -25.30 19.25 -20.21
CA SER A 252 -26.38 20.04 -19.56
C SER A 252 -27.43 19.13 -18.89
N ALA A 253 -27.78 18.01 -19.51
CA ALA A 253 -28.72 17.05 -18.94
C ALA A 253 -28.19 16.39 -17.65
N GLU A 254 -26.90 16.09 -17.59
CA GLU A 254 -26.26 15.58 -16.36
C GLU A 254 -26.22 16.62 -15.26
N GLN A 255 -25.91 17.89 -15.60
CA GLN A 255 -25.91 18.97 -14.63
C GLN A 255 -27.30 19.17 -14.00
N GLU A 256 -28.39 19.10 -14.79
CA GLU A 256 -29.76 19.13 -14.30
C GLU A 256 -30.09 17.91 -13.42
N LEU A 257 -29.65 16.72 -13.81
CA LEU A 257 -29.83 15.48 -13.03
C LEU A 257 -29.13 15.61 -11.67
N ILE A 258 -27.86 16.07 -11.67
CA ILE A 258 -27.08 16.28 -10.46
C ILE A 258 -27.74 17.33 -9.57
N ALA A 259 -28.14 18.49 -10.09
CA ALA A 259 -28.78 19.54 -9.33
C ALA A 259 -30.11 19.09 -8.65
N ARG A 260 -30.93 18.33 -9.37
CA ARG A 260 -32.16 17.73 -8.78
C ARG A 260 -31.84 16.72 -7.68
N THR A 261 -30.80 15.92 -7.87
CA THR A 261 -30.38 14.93 -6.87
C THR A 261 -29.81 15.61 -5.63
N GLU A 262 -28.98 16.65 -5.83
CA GLU A 262 -28.39 17.44 -4.75
C GLU A 262 -29.45 18.14 -3.90
N ALA A 263 -30.50 18.68 -4.52
CA ALA A 263 -31.63 19.30 -3.80
C ALA A 263 -32.38 18.29 -2.90
N ALA A 264 -32.48 17.03 -3.32
CA ALA A 264 -33.13 15.97 -2.56
C ALA A 264 -32.19 15.30 -1.52
N PHE A 265 -30.89 15.29 -1.78
CA PHE A 265 -29.85 14.63 -0.97
C PHE A 265 -28.63 15.53 -0.79
N PRO A 266 -28.73 16.62 -0.01
CA PRO A 266 -27.72 17.69 0.05
C PRO A 266 -26.43 17.30 0.79
N ASN A 267 -26.43 16.20 1.54
CA ASN A 267 -25.26 15.74 2.33
C ASN A 267 -24.28 14.88 1.52
N THR A 268 -24.45 14.84 0.19
CA THR A 268 -23.57 14.06 -0.71
C THR A 268 -23.02 14.98 -1.78
N ASP A 269 -21.72 14.90 -2.01
CA ASP A 269 -21.07 15.61 -3.12
C ASP A 269 -21.28 14.85 -4.44
N TRP A 270 -22.43 15.10 -5.08
CA TRP A 270 -22.84 14.43 -6.32
C TRP A 270 -21.94 14.73 -7.51
N TRP A 271 -21.25 15.87 -7.51
CA TRP A 271 -20.27 16.18 -8.53
C TRP A 271 -19.07 15.24 -8.45
N THR A 272 -18.59 14.99 -7.25
CA THR A 272 -17.50 14.01 -7.04
C THR A 272 -17.97 12.61 -7.27
N VAL A 273 -19.17 12.21 -6.82
CA VAL A 273 -19.74 10.88 -7.06
C VAL A 273 -19.84 10.57 -8.56
N THR A 274 -20.39 11.49 -9.34
CA THR A 274 -20.56 11.30 -10.79
C THR A 274 -19.23 11.31 -11.55
N TRP A 275 -18.26 12.11 -11.09
CA TRP A 275 -16.91 12.10 -11.65
C TRP A 275 -16.22 10.76 -11.45
N CYS A 276 -16.15 10.26 -10.19
CA CYS A 276 -15.59 8.93 -9.90
C CYS A 276 -16.28 7.82 -10.71
N ALA A 277 -17.59 7.93 -10.90
CA ALA A 277 -18.31 6.95 -11.71
C ALA A 277 -17.85 6.93 -13.18
N LYS A 278 -17.65 8.10 -13.79
CA LYS A 278 -17.10 8.21 -15.16
C LYS A 278 -15.69 7.65 -15.26
N GLU A 279 -14.82 8.02 -14.32
CA GLU A 279 -13.45 7.50 -14.25
C GLU A 279 -13.42 5.97 -14.06
N ALA A 280 -14.30 5.42 -13.22
CA ALA A 280 -14.39 3.98 -13.02
C ALA A 280 -14.78 3.26 -14.31
N VAL A 281 -15.75 3.79 -15.09
CA VAL A 281 -16.13 3.21 -16.40
C VAL A 281 -14.98 3.33 -17.39
N ALA A 282 -14.32 4.49 -17.46
CA ALA A 282 -13.20 4.73 -18.37
C ALA A 282 -12.02 3.77 -18.10
N LYS A 283 -11.75 3.45 -16.82
CA LYS A 283 -10.77 2.44 -16.42
C LYS A 283 -11.19 1.02 -16.79
N ALA A 284 -12.46 0.68 -16.64
CA ALA A 284 -13.00 -0.61 -17.08
C ALA A 284 -12.91 -0.77 -18.60
N ASP A 285 -13.13 0.31 -19.35
CA ASP A 285 -13.00 0.34 -20.81
C ASP A 285 -11.54 0.45 -21.30
N ARG A 286 -10.57 0.73 -20.39
CA ARG A 286 -9.14 0.91 -20.68
C ARG A 286 -8.83 2.04 -21.66
N THR A 287 -9.66 3.08 -21.68
CA THR A 287 -9.55 4.19 -22.64
C THR A 287 -9.19 5.54 -22.00
N GLY A 288 -9.19 5.60 -20.67
CA GLY A 288 -9.28 6.89 -19.99
C GLY A 288 -10.55 7.62 -20.41
N LEU A 289 -10.71 8.88 -20.01
CA LEU A 289 -11.87 9.70 -20.40
C LEU A 289 -11.74 10.25 -21.84
N HIS A 290 -11.46 9.38 -22.80
CA HIS A 290 -11.40 9.74 -24.22
C HIS A 290 -12.73 9.48 -24.94
N PRO A 291 -13.12 10.31 -25.93
CA PRO A 291 -12.45 11.55 -26.39
C PRO A 291 -12.64 12.74 -25.44
N SER A 292 -13.58 12.68 -24.51
CA SER A 292 -13.78 13.69 -23.46
C SER A 292 -14.57 13.11 -22.29
N PRO A 293 -14.53 13.70 -21.08
CA PRO A 293 -15.37 13.27 -19.95
C PRO A 293 -16.88 13.31 -20.24
N ARG A 294 -17.33 14.20 -21.13
CA ARG A 294 -18.73 14.33 -21.55
C ARG A 294 -19.23 13.17 -22.40
N SER A 295 -18.31 12.36 -22.96
CA SER A 295 -18.68 11.16 -23.72
C SER A 295 -19.12 10.01 -22.81
N PHE A 296 -18.73 10.06 -21.54
CA PHE A 296 -19.20 9.15 -20.48
C PHE A 296 -20.38 9.82 -19.80
N THR A 297 -21.60 9.35 -20.07
CA THR A 297 -22.82 10.03 -19.62
C THR A 297 -23.47 9.30 -18.46
N VAL A 298 -23.67 10.01 -17.35
CA VAL A 298 -24.47 9.52 -16.23
C VAL A 298 -25.94 9.66 -16.61
N THR A 299 -26.62 8.53 -16.80
CA THR A 299 -28.02 8.47 -17.25
C THR A 299 -29.00 8.39 -16.10
N ARG A 300 -28.57 7.83 -14.95
CA ARG A 300 -29.42 7.63 -13.78
C ARG A 300 -28.60 7.66 -12.50
N ILE A 301 -29.19 8.21 -11.45
CA ILE A 301 -28.65 8.20 -10.08
C ILE A 301 -29.70 7.57 -9.17
N ASP A 302 -29.33 6.56 -8.41
CA ASP A 302 -30.09 5.96 -7.32
C ASP A 302 -29.38 6.21 -5.99
N PRO A 303 -29.76 7.29 -5.25
CA PRO A 303 -29.12 7.63 -4.00
C PRO A 303 -29.29 6.59 -2.89
N HIS A 304 -30.48 5.96 -2.82
CA HIS A 304 -30.78 4.96 -1.80
C HIS A 304 -30.03 3.66 -2.01
N GLY A 305 -29.99 3.18 -3.25
CA GLY A 305 -29.22 1.98 -3.63
C GLY A 305 -27.72 2.23 -3.76
N ARG A 306 -27.29 3.49 -3.66
CA ARG A 306 -25.89 3.92 -3.91
C ARG A 306 -25.35 3.42 -5.24
N ARG A 307 -26.14 3.63 -6.30
CA ARG A 307 -25.85 3.20 -7.65
C ARG A 307 -26.03 4.33 -8.65
N LEU A 308 -25.24 4.24 -9.72
CA LEU A 308 -25.39 5.07 -10.92
C LEU A 308 -25.39 4.19 -12.14
N ALA A 309 -26.00 4.69 -13.22
CA ALA A 309 -25.85 4.10 -14.55
C ALA A 309 -25.06 5.09 -15.41
N VAL A 310 -24.04 4.58 -16.11
CA VAL A 310 -23.16 5.37 -16.96
C VAL A 310 -23.04 4.68 -18.32
N THR A 311 -23.23 5.42 -19.39
CA THR A 311 -22.92 4.98 -20.77
C THR A 311 -21.54 5.45 -21.17
N SER A 312 -20.85 4.69 -22.01
CA SER A 312 -19.55 5.04 -22.56
C SER A 312 -19.52 4.93 -24.08
N PRO A 313 -18.58 5.63 -24.76
CA PRO A 313 -18.44 5.54 -26.21
C PRO A 313 -18.21 4.11 -26.71
N ASN A 314 -17.51 3.29 -25.91
CA ASN A 314 -17.12 1.93 -26.31
C ASN A 314 -18.23 0.90 -26.17
N ARG A 315 -19.24 1.19 -25.36
CA ARG A 315 -20.38 0.29 -25.09
C ARG A 315 -21.69 0.75 -25.76
N GLY A 316 -21.61 1.82 -26.53
CA GLY A 316 -22.77 2.39 -27.18
C GLY A 316 -23.84 2.84 -26.19
N ARG A 317 -25.04 2.21 -26.25
CA ARG A 317 -26.17 2.52 -25.34
C ARG A 317 -26.21 1.61 -24.11
N GLU A 318 -25.30 0.67 -23.98
CA GLU A 318 -25.27 -0.23 -22.81
C GLU A 318 -24.84 0.54 -21.57
N GLU A 319 -25.65 0.45 -20.53
CA GLU A 319 -25.38 1.09 -19.24
C GLU A 319 -24.45 0.23 -18.40
N THR A 320 -23.39 0.81 -17.88
CA THR A 320 -22.57 0.21 -16.84
C THR A 320 -23.09 0.65 -15.48
N VAL A 321 -23.44 -0.29 -14.62
CA VAL A 321 -23.85 0.03 -13.25
C VAL A 321 -22.62 0.25 -12.39
N ILE A 322 -22.61 1.38 -11.71
CA ILE A 322 -21.56 1.81 -10.79
C ILE A 322 -22.12 1.85 -9.37
N ARG A 323 -21.41 1.25 -8.45
CA ARG A 323 -21.64 1.43 -7.01
C ARG A 323 -20.70 2.50 -6.46
N TRP A 324 -21.12 3.16 -5.39
CA TRP A 324 -20.30 4.16 -4.73
C TRP A 324 -20.48 4.17 -3.23
N ARG A 325 -19.49 4.72 -2.51
CA ARG A 325 -19.59 5.03 -1.09
C ARG A 325 -18.61 6.14 -0.69
N ASN A 326 -18.92 6.80 0.42
CA ASN A 326 -17.96 7.69 1.08
C ASN A 326 -17.02 6.87 1.96
N VAL A 327 -15.76 7.27 1.99
CA VAL A 327 -14.74 6.79 2.91
C VAL A 327 -14.06 7.97 3.57
N THR A 328 -13.59 7.78 4.79
CA THR A 328 -12.82 8.79 5.54
C THR A 328 -11.38 8.33 5.66
N ARG A 329 -10.46 9.27 5.56
CA ARG A 329 -9.05 9.03 5.87
C ARG A 329 -8.93 8.74 7.37
N PRO A 330 -8.22 7.65 7.78
CA PRO A 330 -7.85 7.47 9.18
C PRO A 330 -7.01 8.67 9.63
N GLN A 331 -7.40 9.32 10.73
CA GLN A 331 -6.65 10.46 11.25
C GLN A 331 -5.26 10.02 11.72
N VAL A 332 -4.23 10.70 11.24
CA VAL A 332 -2.85 10.59 11.70
C VAL A 332 -2.50 11.96 12.29
N GLY A 333 -2.73 12.14 13.61
CA GLY A 333 -2.44 13.39 14.32
C GLY A 333 -3.68 14.27 14.58
N ALA A 334 -3.59 15.14 15.59
CA ALA A 334 -4.63 16.12 15.92
C ALA A 334 -4.46 17.38 15.03
N GLY A 335 -5.45 17.73 14.19
CA GLY A 335 -5.39 19.03 13.53
C GLY A 335 -6.40 19.35 12.44
N GLU A 336 -6.87 18.42 11.64
CA GLU A 336 -7.84 18.71 10.59
C GLU A 336 -9.04 17.77 10.70
N GLY A 337 -10.24 18.26 10.37
CA GLY A 337 -11.45 17.44 10.35
C GLY A 337 -11.32 16.25 9.39
N PRO A 338 -12.18 15.23 9.49
CA PRO A 338 -12.08 14.06 8.64
C PRO A 338 -12.23 14.43 7.17
N GLU A 339 -11.18 14.23 6.37
CA GLU A 339 -11.30 14.33 4.91
C GLU A 339 -12.19 13.20 4.40
N ILE A 340 -13.22 13.59 3.63
CA ILE A 340 -14.17 12.66 3.01
C ILE A 340 -13.77 12.46 1.56
N TYR A 341 -13.76 11.20 1.15
CA TYR A 341 -13.51 10.79 -0.23
C TYR A 341 -14.69 9.98 -0.75
N VAL A 342 -14.92 10.05 -2.05
CA VAL A 342 -15.83 9.17 -2.76
C VAL A 342 -15.02 8.07 -3.42
N VAL A 343 -15.46 6.83 -3.28
CA VAL A 343 -14.99 5.69 -4.08
C VAL A 343 -16.16 5.22 -4.94
N ALA A 344 -15.92 5.04 -6.24
CA ALA A 344 -16.87 4.47 -7.18
C ALA A 344 -16.27 3.30 -7.93
N TRP A 345 -17.06 2.22 -8.15
CA TRP A 345 -16.58 1.02 -8.82
C TRP A 345 -17.66 0.34 -9.65
N THR A 346 -17.24 -0.35 -10.71
CA THR A 346 -18.14 -1.14 -11.55
C THR A 346 -18.79 -2.28 -10.75
N ASP A 347 -20.11 -2.44 -10.82
CA ASP A 347 -20.82 -3.57 -10.18
C ASP A 347 -20.49 -4.89 -10.90
N SER A 348 -20.27 -5.97 -10.15
CA SER A 348 -20.00 -7.31 -10.70
C SER A 348 -21.27 -8.16 -10.93
N ARG A 349 -22.43 -7.65 -10.53
CA ARG A 349 -23.66 -8.42 -10.40
C ARG A 349 -24.62 -8.27 -11.59
N LEU A 350 -24.08 -7.92 -12.75
CA LEU A 350 -24.82 -7.86 -14.01
C LEU A 350 -24.23 -8.80 -15.03
#